data_d9c966d9c637bc52e55d4ac1a56f1f4f
#
_entry.id   d9c966d9c637bc52e55d4ac1a56f1f4f
#
_cell.length_a   1.000
_cell.length_b   1.000
_cell.length_c   1.000
_cell.angle_alpha   90.00
_cell.angle_beta   90.00
_cell.angle_gamma   90.00
#
_symmetry.space_group_name_H-M   'P 1'
#
loop_
_entity.id
_entity.type
_entity.pdbx_description
1 polymer ?
#
loop_
_entity_poly.entity_id
_entity_poly.type
_entity_poly.pdbx_seq_one_letter_code
_entity_poly.pdbx_strand_id
1 'polypeptide(L)'
;MTTAAFSTLRQSAKRQLGNARSSAANVAHDIAQGFFDITHNSFALLGLGLVFAIITLTARPDLRLAGEAKLITWLQERQEIAIGFTEPEAIDRATAAEPKDLPKQQAALAFWLSRKYGVAPEPLSVLVSEAFEIGAKAKLDPTLILAIMAIESGFNPFAQSPVGAQGLMQVMTKVHTDKYENFGGKLAAFDPVTNLRVGVKVLQECIQRAGSVEGGLKFYVGAANLADDGGYASKVMAEHARLLAVVGGKSVPQPVRTMPVKLAPVEDDAKPTENIAALIS
;
A
#
# COMPACT_ATOMS: atom_id res chain seq x y z
N MET A 1 16.38 -84.27 -42.03
CA MET A 1 15.20 -83.41 -41.66
C MET A 1 15.60 -82.23 -40.81
N THR A 2 16.70 -81.53 -41.01
CA THR A 2 17.17 -80.45 -40.11
C THR A 2 17.36 -79.08 -40.76
N THR A 3 17.28 -78.97 -42.07
CA THR A 3 17.47 -77.67 -42.79
C THR A 3 16.20 -76.79 -42.89
N ALA A 4 14.98 -77.36 -42.84
CA ALA A 4 13.75 -76.61 -42.95
C ALA A 4 13.38 -75.88 -41.64
N ALA A 5 13.77 -76.38 -40.45
CA ALA A 5 13.46 -75.76 -39.17
C ALA A 5 14.29 -74.50 -38.91
N PHE A 6 15.55 -74.46 -39.38
CA PHE A 6 16.47 -73.32 -39.26
C PHE A 6 16.05 -72.13 -40.16
N SER A 7 15.45 -72.43 -41.33
CA SER A 7 14.98 -71.37 -42.23
C SER A 7 13.71 -70.67 -41.70
N THR A 8 12.79 -71.38 -41.05
CA THR A 8 11.61 -70.82 -40.44
C THR A 8 11.86 -69.96 -39.18
N LEU A 9 12.87 -70.40 -38.35
CA LEU A 9 13.28 -69.62 -37.20
C LEU A 9 13.99 -68.29 -37.61
N ARG A 10 14.82 -68.36 -38.67
CA ARG A 10 15.50 -67.18 -39.19
C ARG A 10 14.53 -66.21 -39.85
N GLN A 11 13.46 -66.71 -40.46
CA GLN A 11 12.38 -65.86 -41.06
C GLN A 11 11.49 -65.22 -40.03
N SER A 12 11.12 -65.95 -38.96
CA SER A 12 10.34 -65.39 -37.84
C SER A 12 11.15 -64.34 -37.04
N ALA A 13 12.46 -64.57 -36.80
CA ALA A 13 13.30 -63.58 -36.16
C ALA A 13 13.45 -62.30 -37.01
N LYS A 14 13.63 -62.43 -38.33
CA LYS A 14 13.67 -61.26 -39.23
C LYS A 14 12.35 -60.50 -39.27
N ARG A 15 11.19 -61.20 -39.21
CA ARG A 15 9.88 -60.53 -39.13
C ARG A 15 9.68 -59.81 -37.80
N GLN A 16 10.09 -60.40 -36.68
CA GLN A 16 9.99 -59.72 -35.36
C GLN A 16 10.92 -58.51 -35.26
N LEU A 17 12.14 -58.59 -35.78
CA LEU A 17 13.05 -57.45 -35.84
C LEU A 17 12.52 -56.34 -36.80
N GLY A 18 11.89 -56.70 -37.91
CA GLY A 18 11.27 -55.79 -38.86
C GLY A 18 10.09 -55.01 -38.19
N ASN A 19 9.23 -55.77 -37.49
CA ASN A 19 8.08 -55.16 -36.79
C ASN A 19 8.52 -54.26 -35.61
N ALA A 20 9.53 -54.67 -34.85
CA ALA A 20 10.08 -53.84 -33.78
C ALA A 20 10.68 -52.52 -34.30
N ARG A 21 11.35 -52.61 -35.46
CA ARG A 21 12.01 -51.44 -36.08
C ARG A 21 10.99 -50.48 -36.70
N SER A 22 9.89 -51.01 -37.30
CA SER A 22 8.82 -50.20 -37.82
C SER A 22 7.98 -49.57 -36.72
N SER A 23 7.75 -50.28 -35.60
CA SER A 23 7.05 -49.70 -34.43
C SER A 23 7.89 -48.60 -33.78
N ALA A 24 9.20 -48.78 -33.64
CA ALA A 24 10.06 -47.72 -33.10
C ALA A 24 10.17 -46.52 -34.03
N ALA A 25 10.16 -46.74 -35.37
CA ALA A 25 10.16 -45.64 -36.32
C ALA A 25 8.81 -44.88 -36.32
N ASN A 26 7.70 -45.57 -36.17
CA ASN A 26 6.38 -44.91 -36.06
C ASN A 26 6.25 -44.10 -34.76
N VAL A 27 6.67 -44.64 -33.63
CA VAL A 27 6.70 -43.90 -32.35
C VAL A 27 7.60 -42.68 -32.44
N ALA A 28 8.78 -42.78 -33.05
CA ALA A 28 9.66 -41.64 -33.24
C ALA A 28 9.05 -40.58 -34.17
N HIS A 29 8.34 -41.03 -35.22
CA HIS A 29 7.59 -40.12 -36.11
C HIS A 29 6.43 -39.43 -35.43
N ASP A 30 5.63 -40.15 -34.66
CA ASP A 30 4.51 -39.61 -33.89
C ASP A 30 5.00 -38.59 -32.83
N ILE A 31 6.10 -38.90 -32.16
CA ILE A 31 6.75 -37.95 -31.21
C ILE A 31 7.22 -36.68 -31.95
N ALA A 32 7.87 -36.85 -33.13
CA ALA A 32 8.33 -35.71 -33.91
C ALA A 32 7.16 -34.85 -34.43
N GLN A 33 6.09 -35.49 -34.93
CA GLN A 33 4.90 -34.75 -35.37
C GLN A 33 4.22 -34.05 -34.20
N GLY A 34 4.02 -34.71 -33.07
CA GLY A 34 3.45 -34.10 -31.87
C GLY A 34 4.31 -32.93 -31.38
N PHE A 35 5.64 -33.04 -31.45
CA PHE A 35 6.54 -31.93 -31.13
C PHE A 35 6.41 -30.75 -32.12
N PHE A 36 6.27 -31.04 -33.42
CA PHE A 36 6.04 -30.01 -34.43
C PHE A 36 4.70 -29.31 -34.27
N ASP A 37 3.62 -30.03 -33.96
CA ASP A 37 2.30 -29.48 -33.73
C ASP A 37 2.26 -28.60 -32.46
N ILE A 38 2.96 -29.00 -31.40
CA ILE A 38 3.12 -28.21 -30.18
C ILE A 38 3.93 -26.95 -30.43
N THR A 39 5.02 -27.03 -31.20
CA THR A 39 5.90 -25.88 -31.45
C THR A 39 5.30 -24.86 -32.42
N HIS A 40 4.39 -25.26 -33.30
CA HIS A 40 3.65 -24.33 -34.19
C HIS A 40 2.45 -23.67 -33.51
N ASN A 41 1.98 -24.21 -32.38
CA ASN A 41 0.92 -23.61 -31.60
C ASN A 41 1.52 -22.75 -30.48
N SER A 42 1.57 -21.43 -30.66
CA SER A 42 2.16 -20.47 -29.73
C SER A 42 1.64 -20.61 -28.29
N PHE A 43 0.37 -21.01 -28.12
CA PHE A 43 -0.22 -21.26 -26.81
C PHE A 43 0.28 -22.55 -26.15
N ALA A 44 0.53 -23.60 -26.91
CA ALA A 44 1.08 -24.86 -26.38
C ALA A 44 2.54 -24.69 -25.96
N LEU A 45 3.33 -23.92 -26.71
CA LEU A 45 4.70 -23.54 -26.35
C LEU A 45 4.75 -22.72 -25.06
N LEU A 46 3.84 -21.77 -24.94
CA LEU A 46 3.71 -20.92 -23.75
C LEU A 46 3.31 -21.74 -22.51
N GLY A 47 2.37 -22.68 -22.67
CA GLY A 47 1.98 -23.63 -21.63
C GLY A 47 3.12 -24.57 -21.20
N LEU A 48 3.87 -25.11 -22.16
CA LEU A 48 5.03 -25.95 -21.89
C LEU A 48 6.15 -25.17 -21.17
N GLY A 49 6.41 -23.93 -21.59
CA GLY A 49 7.34 -23.02 -20.94
C GLY A 49 6.94 -22.69 -19.49
N LEU A 50 5.65 -22.46 -19.25
CA LEU A 50 5.13 -22.21 -17.91
C LEU A 50 5.29 -23.42 -16.99
N VAL A 51 4.94 -24.62 -17.46
CA VAL A 51 5.10 -25.87 -16.70
C VAL A 51 6.57 -26.13 -16.40
N PHE A 52 7.46 -25.93 -17.36
CA PHE A 52 8.89 -26.06 -17.15
C PHE A 52 9.42 -25.05 -16.12
N ALA A 53 8.96 -23.79 -16.18
CA ALA A 53 9.31 -22.77 -15.20
C ALA A 53 8.85 -23.14 -13.79
N ILE A 54 7.60 -23.61 -13.63
CA ILE A 54 7.06 -24.05 -12.34
C ILE A 54 7.89 -25.22 -11.79
N ILE A 55 8.18 -26.24 -12.59
CA ILE A 55 8.98 -27.40 -12.16
C ILE A 55 10.39 -26.96 -11.75
N THR A 56 11.01 -26.07 -12.53
CA THR A 56 12.36 -25.58 -12.25
C THR A 56 12.40 -24.76 -10.96
N LEU A 57 11.44 -23.85 -10.76
CA LEU A 57 11.34 -23.00 -9.56
C LEU A 57 11.00 -23.80 -8.29
N THR A 58 10.26 -24.92 -8.43
CA THR A 58 9.96 -25.80 -7.29
C THR A 58 11.12 -26.73 -6.95
N ALA A 59 11.87 -27.20 -7.96
CA ALA A 59 13.01 -28.10 -7.79
C ALA A 59 14.29 -27.36 -7.36
N ARG A 60 14.41 -26.09 -7.62
CA ARG A 60 15.61 -25.27 -7.40
C ARG A 60 15.28 -23.99 -6.62
N PRO A 61 15.21 -24.08 -5.27
CA PRO A 61 14.88 -22.91 -4.42
C PRO A 61 15.91 -21.78 -4.53
N ASP A 62 17.17 -22.08 -4.85
CA ASP A 62 18.23 -21.14 -5.15
C ASP A 62 17.89 -20.22 -6.33
N LEU A 63 17.34 -20.78 -7.42
CA LEU A 63 16.92 -20.01 -8.59
C LEU A 63 15.68 -19.17 -8.30
N ARG A 64 14.78 -19.67 -7.48
CA ARG A 64 13.60 -18.93 -7.03
C ARG A 64 14.01 -17.68 -6.23
N LEU A 65 14.86 -17.83 -5.22
CA LEU A 65 15.36 -16.70 -4.42
C LEU A 65 16.13 -15.67 -5.26
N ALA A 66 16.96 -16.14 -6.18
CA ALA A 66 17.68 -15.26 -7.11
C ALA A 66 16.73 -14.51 -8.06
N GLY A 67 15.67 -15.18 -8.52
CA GLY A 67 14.63 -14.57 -9.36
C GLY A 67 13.80 -13.55 -8.60
N GLU A 68 13.39 -13.86 -7.37
CA GLU A 68 12.67 -12.94 -6.48
C GLU A 68 13.52 -11.69 -6.18
N ALA A 69 14.81 -11.85 -5.86
CA ALA A 69 15.72 -10.74 -5.62
C ALA A 69 15.87 -9.84 -6.86
N LYS A 70 16.08 -10.44 -8.05
CA LYS A 70 16.16 -9.68 -9.31
C LYS A 70 14.85 -8.96 -9.66
N LEU A 71 13.72 -9.62 -9.42
CA LEU A 71 12.41 -9.01 -9.67
C LEU A 71 12.15 -7.83 -8.74
N ILE A 72 12.50 -7.97 -7.46
CA ILE A 72 12.40 -6.89 -6.47
C ILE A 72 13.29 -5.71 -6.89
N THR A 73 14.55 -5.97 -7.23
CA THR A 73 15.48 -4.93 -7.70
C THR A 73 14.97 -4.24 -8.96
N TRP A 74 14.47 -4.99 -9.94
CA TRP A 74 13.92 -4.42 -11.17
C TRP A 74 12.64 -3.61 -10.93
N LEU A 75 11.77 -4.04 -10.00
CA LEU A 75 10.59 -3.29 -9.58
C LEU A 75 10.99 -2.01 -8.83
N GLN A 76 12.02 -2.08 -7.99
CA GLN A 76 12.57 -0.91 -7.29
C GLN A 76 13.17 0.09 -8.28
N GLU A 77 14.00 -0.36 -9.24
CA GLU A 77 14.54 0.50 -10.30
C GLU A 77 13.43 1.14 -11.15
N ARG A 78 12.37 0.40 -11.46
CA ARG A 78 11.20 0.98 -12.15
C ARG A 78 10.39 1.93 -11.28
N GLN A 79 10.30 1.68 -9.98
CA GLN A 79 9.71 2.63 -9.04
C GLN A 79 10.55 3.89 -8.90
N GLU A 80 11.87 3.80 -8.85
CA GLU A 80 12.79 4.95 -8.84
C GLU A 80 12.68 5.77 -10.14
N ILE A 81 12.51 5.12 -11.29
CA ILE A 81 12.29 5.81 -12.57
C ILE A 81 10.87 6.41 -12.65
N ALA A 82 9.87 5.75 -12.06
CA ALA A 82 8.48 6.22 -12.03
C ALA A 82 8.25 7.28 -10.94
N ILE A 83 9.03 7.25 -9.87
CA ILE A 83 9.12 8.29 -8.83
C ILE A 83 10.17 9.33 -9.28
N GLY A 84 10.05 9.81 -10.52
CA GLY A 84 10.95 10.80 -11.08
C GLY A 84 11.38 11.83 -10.03
N PHE A 85 12.66 11.77 -9.65
CA PHE A 85 13.33 12.64 -8.68
C PHE A 85 12.62 12.70 -7.32
N THR A 86 12.81 11.69 -6.47
CA THR A 86 12.90 11.94 -5.04
C THR A 86 13.94 13.06 -4.90
N GLU A 87 13.45 14.29 -4.62
CA GLU A 87 14.35 15.39 -4.28
C GLU A 87 15.30 14.85 -3.20
N PRO A 88 16.61 14.73 -3.44
CA PRO A 88 17.56 14.28 -2.40
C PRO A 88 17.43 15.10 -1.12
N GLU A 89 17.03 16.36 -1.27
CA GLU A 89 16.73 17.29 -0.18
C GLU A 89 15.46 16.91 0.62
N ALA A 90 14.52 16.08 0.09
CA ALA A 90 13.36 15.65 0.87
C ALA A 90 13.74 14.60 1.92
N ILE A 91 14.72 13.73 1.61
CA ILE A 91 15.28 12.76 2.56
C ILE A 91 16.11 13.47 3.61
N ASP A 92 16.95 14.45 3.20
CA ASP A 92 17.76 15.25 4.13
C ASP A 92 16.87 16.13 5.03
N ARG A 93 15.77 16.68 4.50
CA ARG A 93 14.78 17.41 5.31
C ARG A 93 14.02 16.51 6.28
N ALA A 94 13.66 15.29 5.86
CA ALA A 94 12.97 14.33 6.72
C ALA A 94 13.86 13.78 7.84
N THR A 95 15.18 13.69 7.60
CA THR A 95 16.16 13.24 8.60
C THR A 95 16.74 14.38 9.44
N ALA A 96 16.67 15.65 8.98
CA ALA A 96 17.30 16.79 9.64
C ALA A 96 16.39 17.57 10.60
N ALA A 97 15.10 17.36 10.60
CA ALA A 97 14.18 18.12 11.46
C ALA A 97 14.05 17.49 12.84
N GLU A 98 15.06 17.68 13.70
CA GLU A 98 14.83 17.47 15.13
C GLU A 98 13.86 18.54 15.65
N PRO A 99 12.90 18.17 16.53
CA PRO A 99 11.98 19.14 17.12
C PRO A 99 12.66 20.35 17.78
N LYS A 100 13.92 20.17 18.19
CA LYS A 100 14.74 21.19 18.84
C LYS A 100 15.21 22.31 17.90
N ASP A 101 15.28 22.03 16.60
CA ASP A 101 15.76 22.96 15.58
C ASP A 101 14.64 23.88 15.05
N LEU A 102 13.40 23.57 15.40
CA LEU A 102 12.25 24.34 15.01
C LEU A 102 12.09 25.64 15.85
N PRO A 103 11.51 26.69 15.27
CA PRO A 103 11.01 27.82 16.03
C PRO A 103 10.10 27.37 17.18
N LYS A 104 10.17 28.05 18.34
CA LYS A 104 9.43 27.65 19.56
C LYS A 104 7.96 27.32 19.34
N GLN A 105 7.29 28.08 18.50
CA GLN A 105 5.87 27.87 18.18
C GLN A 105 5.64 26.55 17.41
N GLN A 106 6.49 26.28 16.43
CA GLN A 106 6.42 25.04 15.63
C GLN A 106 6.79 23.82 16.47
N ALA A 107 7.84 23.92 17.29
CA ALA A 107 8.20 22.88 18.23
C ALA A 107 7.04 22.56 19.20
N ALA A 108 6.41 23.57 19.76
CA ALA A 108 5.26 23.40 20.65
C ALA A 108 4.10 22.67 19.95
N LEU A 109 3.81 23.00 18.69
CA LEU A 109 2.80 22.32 17.88
C LEU A 109 3.20 20.84 17.63
N ALA A 110 4.44 20.58 17.22
CA ALA A 110 4.91 19.23 16.95
C ALA A 110 4.79 18.34 18.20
N PHE A 111 5.22 18.82 19.37
CA PHE A 111 5.08 18.09 20.64
C PHE A 111 3.61 17.91 21.05
N TRP A 112 2.77 18.93 20.91
CA TRP A 112 1.37 18.82 21.25
C TRP A 112 0.64 17.81 20.37
N LEU A 113 0.86 17.86 19.04
CA LEU A 113 0.31 16.92 18.05
C LEU A 113 0.81 15.50 18.30
N SER A 114 2.11 15.32 18.57
CA SER A 114 2.72 14.05 18.92
C SER A 114 1.98 13.36 20.07
N ARG A 115 1.75 14.09 21.15
CA ARG A 115 1.03 13.58 22.32
C ARG A 115 -0.43 13.26 22.00
N LYS A 116 -1.10 14.12 21.26
CA LYS A 116 -2.52 13.96 20.97
C LYS A 116 -2.81 12.81 20.02
N TYR A 117 -2.03 12.69 18.96
CA TYR A 117 -2.26 11.71 17.90
C TYR A 117 -1.39 10.46 18.03
N GLY A 118 -0.42 10.44 18.93
CA GLY A 118 0.45 9.29 19.19
C GLY A 118 1.40 9.01 18.04
N VAL A 119 1.83 10.06 17.35
CA VAL A 119 2.82 10.01 16.28
C VAL A 119 4.17 10.52 16.84
N ALA A 120 5.28 9.96 16.37
CA ALA A 120 6.60 10.42 16.78
C ALA A 120 6.80 11.92 16.49
N PRO A 121 7.51 12.68 17.34
CA PRO A 121 7.64 14.12 17.17
C PRO A 121 8.49 14.51 15.95
N GLU A 122 9.45 13.67 15.53
CA GLU A 122 10.35 13.95 14.41
C GLU A 122 9.58 14.08 13.08
N PRO A 123 8.79 13.09 12.62
CA PRO A 123 8.00 13.24 11.39
C PRO A 123 6.98 14.37 11.49
N LEU A 124 6.42 14.63 12.68
CA LEU A 124 5.52 15.78 12.87
C LEU A 124 6.27 17.11 12.75
N SER A 125 7.51 17.17 13.16
CA SER A 125 8.33 18.38 13.01
C SER A 125 8.52 18.76 11.55
N VAL A 126 8.77 17.78 10.68
CA VAL A 126 8.82 17.97 9.22
C VAL A 126 7.50 18.51 8.69
N LEU A 127 6.39 17.88 9.06
CA LEU A 127 5.05 18.29 8.59
C LEU A 127 4.66 19.67 9.10
N VAL A 128 5.00 20.00 10.34
CA VAL A 128 4.76 21.34 10.90
C VAL A 128 5.58 22.38 10.16
N SER A 129 6.87 22.14 9.95
CA SER A 129 7.74 23.06 9.19
C SER A 129 7.21 23.28 7.77
N GLU A 130 6.89 22.22 7.06
CA GLU A 130 6.34 22.29 5.71
C GLU A 130 4.98 23.01 5.67
N ALA A 131 4.10 22.78 6.66
CA ALA A 131 2.82 23.46 6.75
C ALA A 131 2.99 24.99 6.93
N PHE A 132 4.00 25.42 7.69
CA PHE A 132 4.32 26.85 7.83
C PHE A 132 4.88 27.44 6.52
N GLU A 133 5.76 26.72 5.84
CA GLU A 133 6.32 27.17 4.58
C GLU A 133 5.26 27.28 3.47
N ILE A 134 4.48 26.22 3.29
CA ILE A 134 3.46 26.22 2.24
C ILE A 134 2.27 27.12 2.58
N GLY A 135 1.94 27.24 3.86
CA GLY A 135 0.88 28.14 4.33
C GLY A 135 1.19 29.60 4.00
N ALA A 136 2.47 30.01 4.20
CA ALA A 136 2.92 31.35 3.82
C ALA A 136 2.79 31.59 2.32
N LYS A 137 3.18 30.63 1.47
CA LYS A 137 3.06 30.70 0.00
C LYS A 137 1.60 30.70 -0.45
N ALA A 138 0.77 29.88 0.19
CA ALA A 138 -0.64 29.70 -0.12
C ALA A 138 -1.55 30.78 0.48
N LYS A 139 -1.03 31.65 1.36
CA LYS A 139 -1.77 32.62 2.18
C LYS A 139 -2.86 31.94 3.02
N LEU A 140 -2.54 30.78 3.56
CA LEU A 140 -3.37 29.99 4.47
C LEU A 140 -2.69 29.92 5.84
N ASP A 141 -3.50 29.89 6.89
CA ASP A 141 -2.98 29.68 8.23
C ASP A 141 -2.41 28.26 8.36
N PRO A 142 -1.11 28.09 8.73
CA PRO A 142 -0.50 26.78 8.89
C PRO A 142 -1.22 25.90 9.93
N THR A 143 -1.81 26.48 10.95
CA THR A 143 -2.58 25.71 11.94
C THR A 143 -3.91 25.22 11.39
N LEU A 144 -4.50 25.88 10.38
CA LEU A 144 -5.65 25.37 9.64
C LEU A 144 -5.24 24.13 8.81
N ILE A 145 -4.10 24.18 8.12
CA ILE A 145 -3.58 23.05 7.35
C ILE A 145 -3.36 21.84 8.26
N LEU A 146 -2.69 22.04 9.40
CA LEU A 146 -2.48 21.02 10.42
C LEU A 146 -3.80 20.46 11.00
N ALA A 147 -4.79 21.31 11.21
CA ALA A 147 -6.11 20.91 11.69
C ALA A 147 -6.82 19.99 10.68
N ILE A 148 -6.72 20.28 9.38
CA ILE A 148 -7.27 19.42 8.33
C ILE A 148 -6.58 18.06 8.35
N MET A 149 -5.25 17.99 8.36
CA MET A 149 -4.52 16.71 8.47
C MET A 149 -4.93 15.90 9.71
N ALA A 150 -5.16 16.60 10.82
CA ALA A 150 -5.60 15.99 12.06
C ALA A 150 -6.99 15.34 11.95
N ILE A 151 -7.92 15.98 11.25
CA ILE A 151 -9.29 15.48 11.08
C ILE A 151 -9.35 14.41 9.99
N GLU A 152 -8.58 14.55 8.89
CA GLU A 152 -8.60 13.66 7.75
C GLU A 152 -7.95 12.30 8.05
N SER A 153 -6.76 12.29 8.62
CA SER A 153 -5.97 11.08 8.80
C SER A 153 -5.44 10.84 10.21
N GLY A 154 -5.54 11.81 11.10
CA GLY A 154 -4.82 11.79 12.37
C GLY A 154 -3.31 11.70 12.19
N PHE A 155 -2.78 12.27 11.11
CA PHE A 155 -1.38 12.20 10.70
C PHE A 155 -0.90 10.81 10.25
N ASN A 156 -1.80 9.95 9.78
CA ASN A 156 -1.44 8.68 9.16
C ASN A 156 -1.21 8.87 7.64
N PRO A 157 0.03 8.78 7.13
CA PRO A 157 0.32 9.00 5.72
C PRO A 157 -0.24 7.88 4.81
N PHE A 158 -0.56 6.72 5.36
CA PHE A 158 -1.10 5.58 4.63
C PHE A 158 -2.62 5.46 4.74
N ALA A 159 -3.30 6.47 5.28
CA ALA A 159 -4.75 6.47 5.39
C ALA A 159 -5.39 6.38 4.00
N GLN A 160 -6.40 5.51 3.88
CA GLN A 160 -7.19 5.34 2.67
C GLN A 160 -8.66 5.23 3.03
N SER A 161 -9.52 5.95 2.30
CA SER A 161 -10.95 5.84 2.45
C SER A 161 -11.56 4.86 1.43
N PRO A 162 -12.75 4.28 1.69
CA PRO A 162 -13.44 3.41 0.75
C PRO A 162 -13.78 4.10 -0.59
N VAL A 163 -13.87 5.43 -0.58
CA VAL A 163 -14.18 6.24 -1.79
C VAL A 163 -12.92 6.65 -2.56
N GLY A 164 -11.73 6.28 -2.08
CA GLY A 164 -10.46 6.50 -2.77
C GLY A 164 -9.73 7.80 -2.42
N ALA A 165 -10.06 8.42 -1.30
CA ALA A 165 -9.22 9.47 -0.71
C ALA A 165 -7.99 8.86 -0.04
N GLN A 166 -6.81 9.50 -0.18
CA GLN A 166 -5.53 8.91 0.21
C GLN A 166 -4.61 9.91 0.89
N GLY A 167 -3.81 9.41 1.83
CA GLY A 167 -2.73 10.13 2.49
C GLY A 167 -3.17 11.08 3.60
N LEU A 168 -2.25 11.95 4.04
CA LEU A 168 -2.42 12.83 5.21
C LEU A 168 -3.63 13.75 5.11
N MET A 169 -3.88 14.32 3.94
CA MET A 169 -4.98 15.24 3.67
C MET A 169 -6.15 14.59 2.96
N GLN A 170 -6.19 13.26 2.85
CA GLN A 170 -7.26 12.48 2.21
C GLN A 170 -7.68 13.03 0.83
N VAL A 171 -6.68 13.27 -0.02
CA VAL A 171 -6.93 13.80 -1.36
C VAL A 171 -7.48 12.69 -2.27
N MET A 172 -8.53 13.01 -3.03
CA MET A 172 -9.09 12.13 -4.05
C MET A 172 -8.13 12.00 -5.25
N THR A 173 -7.21 11.03 -5.22
CA THR A 173 -6.15 10.87 -6.23
C THR A 173 -6.65 10.65 -7.65
N LYS A 174 -7.84 10.01 -7.79
CA LYS A 174 -8.46 9.82 -9.11
C LYS A 174 -8.97 11.14 -9.72
N VAL A 175 -9.40 12.07 -8.88
CA VAL A 175 -9.92 13.38 -9.31
C VAL A 175 -8.79 14.37 -9.57
N HIS A 176 -7.72 14.29 -8.77
CA HIS A 176 -6.59 15.22 -8.79
C HIS A 176 -5.30 14.57 -9.32
N THR A 177 -5.42 13.63 -10.28
CA THR A 177 -4.28 12.94 -10.90
C THR A 177 -3.27 13.92 -11.49
N ASP A 178 -3.76 14.97 -12.15
CA ASP A 178 -2.98 16.06 -12.73
C ASP A 178 -2.02 16.72 -11.74
N LYS A 179 -2.44 16.86 -10.48
CA LYS A 179 -1.65 17.49 -9.43
C LYS A 179 -0.53 16.61 -8.91
N TYR A 180 -0.65 15.30 -9.09
CA TYR A 180 0.37 14.31 -8.69
C TYR A 180 1.35 13.95 -9.81
N GLU A 181 1.08 14.32 -11.07
CA GLU A 181 1.95 13.97 -12.21
C GLU A 181 3.38 14.45 -12.02
N ASN A 182 3.56 15.68 -11.51
CA ASN A 182 4.89 16.27 -11.27
C ASN A 182 5.63 15.64 -10.06
N PHE A 183 4.97 14.75 -9.31
CA PHE A 183 5.53 14.12 -8.11
C PHE A 183 5.66 12.60 -8.25
N GLY A 184 5.60 12.05 -9.46
CA GLY A 184 5.71 10.61 -9.69
C GLY A 184 4.37 9.86 -9.74
N GLY A 185 3.25 10.58 -9.87
CA GLY A 185 1.92 10.00 -10.09
C GLY A 185 1.18 9.62 -8.81
N LYS A 186 0.21 8.72 -8.95
CA LYS A 186 -0.77 8.42 -7.87
C LYS A 186 -0.16 7.89 -6.58
N LEU A 187 0.97 7.17 -6.65
CA LEU A 187 1.63 6.62 -5.46
C LEU A 187 2.26 7.71 -4.59
N ALA A 188 2.58 8.86 -5.17
CA ALA A 188 3.06 10.01 -4.42
C ALA A 188 2.02 10.58 -3.42
N ALA A 189 0.76 10.11 -3.48
CA ALA A 189 -0.24 10.44 -2.47
C ALA A 189 0.07 9.87 -1.07
N PHE A 190 0.95 8.88 -0.98
CA PHE A 190 1.43 8.32 0.29
C PHE A 190 2.75 8.93 0.77
N ASP A 191 3.39 9.76 -0.07
CA ASP A 191 4.47 10.61 0.40
C ASP A 191 3.89 11.77 1.23
N PRO A 192 4.32 11.92 2.50
CA PRO A 192 3.70 12.87 3.41
C PRO A 192 3.76 14.33 2.94
N VAL A 193 4.93 14.74 2.45
CA VAL A 193 5.16 16.13 2.01
C VAL A 193 4.42 16.41 0.70
N THR A 194 4.47 15.50 -0.25
CA THR A 194 3.74 15.62 -1.52
C THR A 194 2.23 15.68 -1.30
N ASN A 195 1.70 14.81 -0.43
CA ASN A 195 0.27 14.81 -0.12
C ASN A 195 -0.18 16.12 0.53
N LEU A 196 0.64 16.64 1.46
CA LEU A 196 0.43 17.95 2.06
C LEU A 196 0.39 19.08 1.00
N ARG A 197 1.39 19.13 0.11
CA ARG A 197 1.48 20.15 -0.96
C ARG A 197 0.27 20.09 -1.90
N VAL A 198 -0.11 18.91 -2.34
CA VAL A 198 -1.27 18.72 -3.21
C VAL A 198 -2.56 19.04 -2.48
N GLY A 199 -2.72 18.58 -1.25
CA GLY A 199 -3.91 18.86 -0.44
C GLY A 199 -4.13 20.35 -0.19
N VAL A 200 -3.06 21.10 0.11
CA VAL A 200 -3.13 22.58 0.25
C VAL A 200 -3.55 23.23 -1.06
N LYS A 201 -3.06 22.78 -2.20
CA LYS A 201 -3.48 23.31 -3.51
C LYS A 201 -4.97 23.05 -3.76
N VAL A 202 -5.46 21.84 -3.46
CA VAL A 202 -6.88 21.51 -3.56
C VAL A 202 -7.72 22.38 -2.61
N LEU A 203 -7.27 22.56 -1.36
CA LEU A 203 -7.93 23.42 -0.38
C LEU A 203 -8.03 24.89 -0.87
N GLN A 204 -6.94 25.42 -1.42
CA GLN A 204 -6.95 26.78 -2.00
C GLN A 204 -8.00 26.91 -3.10
N GLU A 205 -8.07 25.95 -4.02
CA GLU A 205 -9.05 25.94 -5.11
C GLU A 205 -10.48 25.89 -4.55
N CYS A 206 -10.72 25.11 -3.49
CA CYS A 206 -12.01 25.04 -2.80
C CYS A 206 -12.38 26.38 -2.15
N ILE A 207 -11.44 27.01 -1.43
CA ILE A 207 -11.66 28.30 -0.77
C ILE A 207 -11.91 29.42 -1.79
N GLN A 208 -11.12 29.45 -2.88
CA GLN A 208 -11.33 30.43 -3.96
C GLN A 208 -12.71 30.29 -4.60
N ARG A 209 -13.16 29.05 -4.82
CA ARG A 209 -14.47 28.77 -5.41
C ARG A 209 -15.62 29.12 -4.48
N ALA A 210 -15.45 28.89 -3.18
CA ALA A 210 -16.48 29.13 -2.18
C ALA A 210 -16.52 30.59 -1.66
N GLY A 211 -15.41 31.33 -1.78
CA GLY A 211 -15.27 32.70 -1.28
C GLY A 211 -15.05 32.82 0.23
N SER A 212 -14.99 31.72 0.97
CA SER A 212 -14.74 31.69 2.43
C SER A 212 -14.03 30.42 2.85
N VAL A 213 -13.39 30.41 4.02
CA VAL A 213 -12.71 29.23 4.56
C VAL A 213 -13.73 28.12 4.87
N GLU A 214 -14.80 28.44 5.58
CA GLU A 214 -15.86 27.49 5.94
C GLU A 214 -16.52 26.90 4.68
N GLY A 215 -16.84 27.73 3.70
CA GLY A 215 -17.34 27.28 2.40
C GLY A 215 -16.34 26.40 1.68
N GLY A 216 -15.05 26.76 1.71
CA GLY A 216 -13.95 25.97 1.16
C GLY A 216 -13.83 24.60 1.80
N LEU A 217 -13.94 24.50 3.10
CA LEU A 217 -13.96 23.23 3.83
C LEU A 217 -15.16 22.36 3.43
N LYS A 218 -16.33 22.97 3.24
CA LYS A 218 -17.51 22.28 2.74
C LYS A 218 -17.32 21.73 1.32
N PHE A 219 -16.64 22.49 0.44
CA PHE A 219 -16.26 22.02 -0.89
C PHE A 219 -15.21 20.90 -0.82
N TYR A 220 -14.24 21.04 0.08
CA TYR A 220 -13.15 20.08 0.25
C TYR A 220 -13.67 18.69 0.61
N VAL A 221 -14.60 18.57 1.53
CA VAL A 221 -15.21 17.29 1.92
C VAL A 221 -16.21 16.75 0.88
N GLY A 222 -16.44 17.49 -0.22
CA GLY A 222 -17.38 17.09 -1.27
C GLY A 222 -18.84 17.43 -0.99
N ALA A 223 -19.12 18.23 0.02
CA ALA A 223 -20.48 18.62 0.43
C ALA A 223 -20.98 19.94 -0.20
N ALA A 224 -20.32 20.42 -1.26
CA ALA A 224 -20.61 21.72 -1.89
C ALA A 224 -22.12 21.95 -2.16
N ASN A 225 -22.80 20.91 -2.65
CA ASN A 225 -24.21 20.94 -3.04
C ASN A 225 -25.16 20.34 -1.98
N LEU A 226 -24.64 19.98 -0.79
CA LEU A 226 -25.44 19.43 0.29
C LEU A 226 -25.87 20.54 1.26
N ALA A 227 -26.97 20.32 1.96
CA ALA A 227 -27.43 21.28 2.99
C ALA A 227 -26.44 21.32 4.17
N ASP A 228 -25.86 20.15 4.53
CA ASP A 228 -24.94 19.96 5.64
C ASP A 228 -23.68 19.21 5.20
N ASP A 229 -22.55 19.47 5.85
CA ASP A 229 -21.26 18.83 5.66
C ASP A 229 -20.96 17.73 6.70
N GLY A 230 -21.95 17.30 7.47
CA GLY A 230 -21.79 16.33 8.55
C GLY A 230 -20.97 16.88 9.72
N GLY A 231 -20.89 18.19 9.85
CA GLY A 231 -20.12 18.88 10.88
C GLY A 231 -18.61 18.89 10.63
N TYR A 232 -18.19 18.63 9.38
CA TYR A 232 -16.76 18.58 9.02
C TYR A 232 -16.07 19.93 9.27
N ALA A 233 -16.60 21.02 8.69
CA ALA A 233 -16.02 22.35 8.89
C ALA A 233 -15.95 22.72 10.37
N SER A 234 -16.98 22.43 11.15
CA SER A 234 -17.00 22.67 12.59
C SER A 234 -15.90 21.91 13.33
N LYS A 235 -15.64 20.65 12.98
CA LYS A 235 -14.56 19.84 13.57
C LYS A 235 -13.19 20.42 13.24
N VAL A 236 -12.96 20.78 11.97
CA VAL A 236 -11.70 21.40 11.53
C VAL A 236 -11.47 22.72 12.24
N MET A 237 -12.46 23.60 12.28
CA MET A 237 -12.34 24.90 12.93
C MET A 237 -12.13 24.80 14.45
N ALA A 238 -12.75 23.81 15.10
CA ALA A 238 -12.52 23.54 16.52
C ALA A 238 -11.09 23.06 16.77
N GLU A 239 -10.53 22.22 15.90
CA GLU A 239 -9.11 21.79 16.00
C GLU A 239 -8.17 22.94 15.69
N HIS A 240 -8.44 23.72 14.66
CA HIS A 240 -7.72 24.95 14.33
C HIS A 240 -7.62 25.91 15.53
N ALA A 241 -8.75 26.17 16.20
CA ALA A 241 -8.77 27.00 17.39
C ALA A 241 -7.89 26.45 18.53
N ARG A 242 -7.82 25.12 18.70
CA ARG A 242 -6.92 24.49 19.69
C ARG A 242 -5.45 24.71 19.31
N LEU A 243 -5.09 24.52 18.04
CA LEU A 243 -3.71 24.73 17.57
C LEU A 243 -3.30 26.19 17.68
N LEU A 244 -4.18 27.15 17.39
CA LEU A 244 -3.92 28.57 17.63
C LEU A 244 -3.66 28.87 19.11
N ALA A 245 -4.37 28.23 20.03
CA ALA A 245 -4.13 28.38 21.45
C ALA A 245 -2.76 27.85 21.87
N VAL A 246 -2.32 26.72 21.29
CA VAL A 246 -0.95 26.17 21.51
C VAL A 246 0.12 27.13 21.01
N VAL A 247 -0.04 27.70 19.81
CA VAL A 247 0.88 28.72 19.27
C VAL A 247 0.92 29.96 20.14
N GLY A 248 -0.23 30.37 20.68
CA GLY A 248 -0.36 31.50 21.62
C GLY A 248 0.15 31.23 23.04
N GLY A 249 0.74 30.07 23.28
CA GLY A 249 1.28 29.68 24.60
C GLY A 249 0.22 29.41 25.66
N LYS A 250 -1.05 29.21 25.27
CA LYS A 250 -2.13 28.86 26.18
C LYS A 250 -2.11 27.36 26.49
N SER A 251 -2.32 26.99 27.75
CA SER A 251 -2.49 25.58 28.11
C SER A 251 -3.80 25.06 27.55
N VAL A 252 -3.72 24.12 26.61
CA VAL A 252 -4.86 23.45 26.03
C VAL A 252 -4.97 22.06 26.67
N PRO A 253 -6.10 21.73 27.35
CA PRO A 253 -6.30 20.39 27.88
C PRO A 253 -6.21 19.35 26.78
N GLN A 254 -5.36 18.37 26.95
CA GLN A 254 -5.31 17.23 26.06
C GLN A 254 -6.40 16.24 26.48
N PRO A 255 -7.15 15.65 25.55
CA PRO A 255 -8.01 14.53 25.88
C PRO A 255 -7.10 13.40 26.39
N VAL A 256 -7.40 12.94 27.62
CA VAL A 256 -6.74 11.77 28.19
C VAL A 256 -7.02 10.61 27.25
N ARG A 257 -5.97 10.09 26.64
CA ARG A 257 -6.07 8.87 25.83
C ARG A 257 -6.34 7.73 26.81
N THR A 258 -7.61 7.35 26.97
CA THR A 258 -7.95 6.11 27.67
C THR A 258 -7.41 4.97 26.79
N MET A 259 -6.28 4.41 27.20
CA MET A 259 -5.82 3.16 26.61
C MET A 259 -6.94 2.14 26.79
N PRO A 260 -7.29 1.37 25.74
CA PRO A 260 -8.24 0.28 25.94
C PRO A 260 -7.67 -0.61 27.05
N VAL A 261 -8.39 -0.69 28.16
CA VAL A 261 -8.07 -1.63 29.22
C VAL A 261 -8.14 -3.01 28.56
N LYS A 262 -6.99 -3.66 28.42
CA LYS A 262 -6.92 -5.05 28.01
C LYS A 262 -7.60 -5.82 29.13
N LEU A 263 -8.88 -6.15 28.95
CA LEU A 263 -9.58 -7.05 29.85
C LEU A 263 -8.73 -8.32 29.93
N ALA A 264 -8.25 -8.62 31.13
CA ALA A 264 -7.62 -9.90 31.40
C ALA A 264 -8.59 -11.01 30.99
N PRO A 265 -8.11 -12.13 30.46
CA PRO A 265 -8.99 -13.27 30.20
C PRO A 265 -9.71 -13.60 31.49
N VAL A 266 -11.04 -13.66 31.45
CA VAL A 266 -11.83 -14.23 32.54
C VAL A 266 -11.43 -15.71 32.56
N GLU A 267 -10.69 -16.13 33.60
CA GLU A 267 -10.50 -17.54 33.90
C GLU A 267 -11.88 -18.11 34.21
N ASP A 268 -12.34 -18.95 33.31
CA ASP A 268 -13.60 -19.69 33.43
C ASP A 268 -13.36 -20.88 34.39
N ASP A 269 -13.34 -20.59 35.71
CA ASP A 269 -13.33 -21.58 36.78
C ASP A 269 -14.74 -22.13 36.99
N ALA A 270 -15.37 -22.59 35.93
CA ALA A 270 -16.56 -23.44 36.03
C ALA A 270 -16.12 -24.91 36.07
N LYS A 271 -15.72 -25.39 37.26
CA LYS A 271 -15.78 -26.81 37.57
C LYS A 271 -17.25 -27.27 37.51
N PRO A 272 -17.57 -28.33 36.76
CA PRO A 272 -18.89 -28.98 36.86
C PRO A 272 -18.98 -29.62 38.21
N THR A 273 -19.88 -29.15 39.06
CA THR A 273 -20.32 -29.89 40.27
C THR A 273 -21.13 -31.09 39.80
N GLU A 274 -20.48 -32.24 39.74
CA GLU A 274 -21.10 -33.57 39.88
C GLU A 274 -21.79 -33.63 41.25
N ASN A 275 -23.11 -33.50 41.26
CA ASN A 275 -23.94 -34.03 42.38
C ASN A 275 -25.43 -33.88 42.03
N ILE A 276 -25.92 -34.69 41.08
CA ILE A 276 -27.34 -35.03 40.98
C ILE A 276 -27.45 -36.53 40.75
N ALA A 277 -27.10 -37.34 41.77
CA ALA A 277 -27.37 -38.75 41.74
C ALA A 277 -27.66 -39.28 43.18
N ALA A 278 -28.42 -38.54 43.97
CA ALA A 278 -28.84 -39.03 45.28
C ALA A 278 -30.16 -38.43 45.72
N LEU A 279 -31.20 -38.53 44.89
CA LEU A 279 -32.59 -38.20 45.28
C LEU A 279 -33.61 -38.90 44.39
N ILE A 280 -33.40 -40.23 44.13
CA ILE A 280 -34.50 -41.15 43.78
C ILE A 280 -34.13 -42.52 44.38
N SER A 281 -34.53 -42.74 45.59
CA SER A 281 -34.87 -44.03 46.17
C SER A 281 -35.80 -43.82 47.35
#